data_76503ab78d8596ac43e093edafb4a633
#
_entry.id   76503ab78d8596ac43e093edafb4a633
#
_cell.length_a   1.000
_cell.length_b   1.000
_cell.length_c   1.000
_cell.angle_alpha   90.00
_cell.angle_beta   90.00
_cell.angle_gamma   90.00
#
_symmetry.space_group_name_H-M   'P 1'
#
loop_
_entity.id
_entity.type
_entity.pdbx_description
1 polymer ?
#
loop_
_entity_poly.entity_id
_entity_poly.type
_entity_poly.pdbx_seq_one_letter_code
_entity_poly.pdbx_strand_id
1 'polypeptide(L)'
;LRILDAINQNFPDMQYITSYARADSITRKNPAELKALRQAGLNHLYSGMETGSDQILKLINKGFDADTVVRSGCMAKDADMILSEFILLGIGGKELSEENAAQTAKALNIIQPDFIRVHATGIKPESKLGEFVRDGSFTLQSEEEIVIEQKLFLQQLHEMDSYYVNEHIVNLLLEVRGNLRTEKQEMLSTIDRFLALPTNEKLLFTVGRRLNIFFLLDDLKKPELHQEAEKNLQQILSKNPDVDFAALCNYVRQSQI
;
A
#
# COMPACT_ATOMS: atom_id res chain seq x y z
N LEU A 1 19.57 19.26 11.23
CA LEU A 1 20.50 20.11 10.46
C LEU A 1 21.92 19.53 10.47
N ARG A 2 22.58 19.27 11.62
CA ARG A 2 23.99 18.79 11.68
C ARG A 2 24.30 17.60 10.75
N ILE A 3 23.39 16.65 10.57
CA ILE A 3 23.56 15.51 9.64
C ILE A 3 23.54 16.00 8.19
N LEU A 4 22.61 16.89 7.84
CA LEU A 4 22.50 17.46 6.49
C LEU A 4 23.73 18.30 6.17
N ASP A 5 24.21 19.11 7.14
CA ASP A 5 25.45 19.89 6.98
C ASP A 5 26.64 18.96 6.69
N ALA A 6 26.76 17.85 7.43
CA ALA A 6 27.83 16.88 7.21
C ALA A 6 27.70 16.17 5.84
N ILE A 7 26.48 15.85 5.39
CA ILE A 7 26.26 15.27 4.06
C ILE A 7 26.70 16.27 3.00
N ASN A 8 26.24 17.51 3.08
CA ASN A 8 26.57 18.55 2.09
C ASN A 8 28.07 18.87 2.04
N GLN A 9 28.78 18.81 3.18
CA GLN A 9 30.24 19.04 3.23
C GLN A 9 31.02 17.88 2.61
N ASN A 10 30.60 16.64 2.82
CA ASN A 10 31.31 15.46 2.33
C ASN A 10 30.86 14.99 0.94
N PHE A 11 29.67 15.38 0.51
CA PHE A 11 29.08 15.02 -0.79
C PHE A 11 28.49 16.25 -1.47
N PRO A 12 29.33 17.20 -1.93
CA PRO A 12 28.88 18.51 -2.47
C PRO A 12 28.01 18.39 -3.72
N ASP A 13 28.13 17.29 -4.47
CA ASP A 13 27.34 17.02 -5.67
C ASP A 13 26.01 16.31 -5.39
N MET A 14 25.67 16.08 -4.11
CA MET A 14 24.42 15.44 -3.70
C MET A 14 23.23 16.35 -3.99
N GLN A 15 22.41 15.97 -4.96
CA GLN A 15 21.26 16.77 -5.40
C GLN A 15 19.96 16.37 -4.71
N TYR A 16 19.89 15.19 -4.10
CA TYR A 16 18.64 14.63 -3.60
C TYR A 16 18.85 13.82 -2.31
N ILE A 17 18.29 14.34 -1.21
CA ILE A 17 18.33 13.68 0.10
C ILE A 17 16.92 13.33 0.51
N THR A 18 16.74 12.07 0.91
CA THR A 18 15.45 11.53 1.37
C THR A 18 15.53 11.07 2.82
N SER A 19 14.41 11.04 3.52
CA SER A 19 14.32 10.45 4.86
C SER A 19 12.96 9.81 5.09
N TYR A 20 12.97 8.69 5.80
CA TYR A 20 11.75 8.19 6.43
C TYR A 20 11.42 9.04 7.64
N ALA A 21 10.12 9.34 7.82
CA ALA A 21 9.63 10.13 8.93
C ALA A 21 8.29 9.56 9.42
N ARG A 22 8.11 9.53 10.75
CA ARG A 22 6.80 9.24 11.35
C ARG A 22 5.99 10.53 11.44
N ALA A 23 4.67 10.43 11.26
CA ALA A 23 3.76 11.57 11.34
C ALA A 23 3.91 12.37 12.64
N ASP A 24 3.99 11.69 13.79
CA ASP A 24 4.20 12.34 15.09
C ASP A 24 5.58 13.02 15.22
N SER A 25 6.58 12.59 14.49
CA SER A 25 7.90 13.25 14.45
C SER A 25 7.88 14.53 13.61
N ILE A 26 7.10 14.56 12.54
CA ILE A 26 6.89 15.75 11.72
C ILE A 26 6.11 16.79 12.51
N THR A 27 5.00 16.41 13.15
CA THR A 27 4.13 17.33 13.90
C THR A 27 4.76 17.91 15.18
N ARG A 28 5.86 17.34 15.68
CA ARG A 28 6.66 17.93 16.79
C ARG A 28 7.53 19.11 16.33
N LYS A 29 7.68 19.33 15.04
CA LYS A 29 8.46 20.43 14.49
C LYS A 29 7.55 21.63 14.23
N ASN A 30 8.13 22.83 14.30
CA ASN A 30 7.44 24.01 13.84
C ASN A 30 7.70 24.24 12.33
N PRO A 31 6.92 25.08 11.65
CA PRO A 31 7.07 25.34 10.22
C PRO A 31 8.46 25.85 9.82
N ALA A 32 9.11 26.66 10.67
CA ALA A 32 10.45 27.20 10.40
C ALA A 32 11.51 26.08 10.43
N GLU A 33 11.39 25.11 11.34
CA GLU A 33 12.30 23.95 11.39
C GLU A 33 12.17 23.07 10.15
N LEU A 34 10.94 22.81 9.66
CA LEU A 34 10.73 22.03 8.44
C LEU A 34 11.31 22.76 7.21
N LYS A 35 11.06 24.07 7.09
CA LYS A 35 11.67 24.88 6.03
C LYS A 35 13.20 24.89 6.09
N ALA A 36 13.77 24.98 7.29
CA ALA A 36 15.22 24.90 7.47
C ALA A 36 15.79 23.53 7.05
N LEU A 37 15.10 22.44 7.33
CA LEU A 37 15.48 21.10 6.84
C LEU A 37 15.40 21.03 5.30
N ARG A 38 14.36 21.61 4.71
CA ARG A 38 14.20 21.67 3.24
C ARG A 38 15.33 22.48 2.60
N GLN A 39 15.66 23.64 3.17
CA GLN A 39 16.75 24.50 2.71
C GLN A 39 18.13 23.83 2.86
N ALA A 40 18.31 23.00 3.89
CA ALA A 40 19.52 22.22 4.10
C ALA A 40 19.64 21.00 3.18
N GLY A 41 18.71 20.80 2.23
CA GLY A 41 18.78 19.76 1.20
C GLY A 41 17.92 18.53 1.44
N LEU A 42 17.11 18.47 2.52
CA LEU A 42 16.15 17.39 2.69
C LEU A 42 14.97 17.59 1.72
N ASN A 43 14.97 16.83 0.62
CA ASN A 43 14.03 17.03 -0.47
C ASN A 43 12.72 16.25 -0.32
N HIS A 44 12.79 15.02 0.22
CA HIS A 44 11.70 14.07 0.15
C HIS A 44 11.51 13.35 1.49
N LEU A 45 10.28 13.33 1.96
CA LEU A 45 9.87 12.54 3.12
C LEU A 45 9.05 11.32 2.69
N TYR A 46 9.42 10.17 3.22
CA TYR A 46 8.64 8.95 3.17
C TYR A 46 7.94 8.77 4.52
N SER A 47 6.62 8.87 4.54
CA SER A 47 5.81 8.79 5.75
C SER A 47 4.89 7.56 5.69
N GLY A 48 4.84 6.81 6.78
CA GLY A 48 3.93 5.68 6.92
C GLY A 48 2.66 6.11 7.63
N MET A 49 1.66 6.58 6.88
CA MET A 49 0.33 6.80 7.45
C MET A 49 -0.39 5.49 7.74
N GLU A 50 -0.18 4.46 6.93
CA GLU A 50 -0.77 3.13 6.87
C GLU A 50 -2.26 3.16 6.55
N THR A 51 -3.03 3.99 7.24
CA THR A 51 -4.49 4.18 7.12
C THR A 51 -4.90 5.56 7.61
N GLY A 52 -6.05 6.03 7.16
CA GLY A 52 -6.71 7.23 7.71
C GLY A 52 -7.77 6.92 8.78
N SER A 53 -7.94 5.65 9.19
CA SER A 53 -8.92 5.25 10.20
C SER A 53 -8.30 5.21 11.59
N ASP A 54 -8.86 5.98 12.52
CA ASP A 54 -8.47 5.97 13.93
C ASP A 54 -8.66 4.60 14.59
N GLN A 55 -9.70 3.86 14.17
CA GLN A 55 -9.98 2.54 14.68
C GLN A 55 -8.85 1.57 14.28
N ILE A 56 -8.41 1.63 13.03
CA ILE A 56 -7.33 0.77 12.53
C ILE A 56 -5.98 1.22 13.08
N LEU A 57 -5.69 2.53 13.15
CA LEU A 57 -4.46 3.05 13.76
C LEU A 57 -4.30 2.57 15.22
N LYS A 58 -5.42 2.55 15.97
CA LYS A 58 -5.45 1.98 17.33
C LYS A 58 -5.25 0.47 17.32
N LEU A 59 -5.90 -0.26 16.40
CA LEU A 59 -5.78 -1.72 16.27
C LEU A 59 -4.33 -2.15 16.03
N ILE A 60 -3.59 -1.43 15.18
CA ILE A 60 -2.18 -1.71 14.87
C ILE A 60 -1.20 -1.03 15.82
N ASN A 61 -1.69 -0.35 16.87
CA ASN A 61 -0.88 0.38 17.85
C ASN A 61 0.10 1.38 17.21
N LYS A 62 -0.38 2.17 16.22
CA LYS A 62 0.46 3.13 15.47
C LYS A 62 1.01 4.24 16.37
N GLY A 63 0.30 4.59 17.44
CA GLY A 63 0.71 5.56 18.45
C GLY A 63 0.37 7.03 18.12
N PHE A 64 -0.42 7.27 17.08
CA PHE A 64 -1.00 8.55 16.71
C PHE A 64 -2.34 8.34 15.99
N ASP A 65 -3.11 9.40 15.80
CA ASP A 65 -4.42 9.43 15.17
C ASP A 65 -4.39 9.97 13.74
N ALA A 66 -5.53 9.90 13.06
CA ALA A 66 -5.70 10.38 11.69
C ALA A 66 -5.50 11.91 11.56
N ASP A 67 -5.86 12.69 12.59
CA ASP A 67 -5.60 14.14 12.60
C ASP A 67 -4.10 14.43 12.57
N THR A 68 -3.30 13.67 13.34
CA THR A 68 -1.84 13.75 13.32
C THR A 68 -1.28 13.41 11.93
N VAL A 69 -1.82 12.40 11.26
CA VAL A 69 -1.44 12.03 9.88
C VAL A 69 -1.70 13.20 8.94
N VAL A 70 -2.94 13.71 8.91
CA VAL A 70 -3.32 14.82 8.03
C VAL A 70 -2.46 16.05 8.29
N ARG A 71 -2.32 16.44 9.57
CA ARG A 71 -1.51 17.60 9.95
C ARG A 71 -0.05 17.45 9.55
N SER A 72 0.54 16.25 9.73
CA SER A 72 1.94 16.01 9.33
C SER A 72 2.15 16.13 7.83
N GLY A 73 1.23 15.58 7.03
CA GLY A 73 1.28 15.67 5.58
C GLY A 73 1.17 17.11 5.08
N CYS A 74 0.18 17.87 5.59
CA CYS A 74 0.03 19.28 5.27
C CYS A 74 1.29 20.09 5.64
N MET A 75 1.86 19.87 6.84
CA MET A 75 3.08 20.54 7.27
C MET A 75 4.29 20.26 6.37
N ALA A 76 4.42 19.01 5.89
CA ALA A 76 5.48 18.63 4.95
C ALA A 76 5.30 19.35 3.59
N LYS A 77 4.07 19.39 3.07
CA LYS A 77 3.73 20.10 1.82
C LYS A 77 3.92 21.61 1.94
N ASP A 78 3.51 22.22 3.07
CA ASP A 78 3.72 23.66 3.35
C ASP A 78 5.20 24.05 3.47
N ALA A 79 6.07 23.07 3.71
CA ALA A 79 7.52 23.25 3.72
C ALA A 79 8.18 22.97 2.36
N ASP A 80 7.41 22.81 1.28
CA ASP A 80 7.85 22.48 -0.08
C ASP A 80 8.64 21.16 -0.17
N MET A 81 8.36 20.21 0.73
CA MET A 81 8.94 18.88 0.66
C MET A 81 8.12 17.98 -0.28
N ILE A 82 8.80 17.16 -1.07
CA ILE A 82 8.16 16.03 -1.76
C ILE A 82 7.71 15.04 -0.69
N LEU A 83 6.46 14.58 -0.77
CA LEU A 83 5.87 13.67 0.22
C LEU A 83 5.42 12.37 -0.45
N SER A 84 5.91 11.25 0.07
CA SER A 84 5.35 9.91 -0.18
C SER A 84 4.63 9.44 1.06
N GLU A 85 3.34 9.09 0.93
CA GLU A 85 2.59 8.42 1.99
C GLU A 85 2.43 6.93 1.67
N PHE A 86 2.85 6.07 2.61
CA PHE A 86 2.60 4.64 2.54
C PHE A 86 1.23 4.32 3.12
N ILE A 87 0.44 3.53 2.40
CA ILE A 87 -0.84 3.01 2.84
C ILE A 87 -0.88 1.49 2.74
N LEU A 88 -1.69 0.86 3.60
CA LEU A 88 -1.83 -0.57 3.67
C LEU A 88 -3.26 -1.02 3.33
N LEU A 89 -3.42 -1.73 2.22
CA LEU A 89 -4.67 -2.42 1.90
C LEU A 89 -4.75 -3.73 2.70
N GLY A 90 -5.93 -4.09 3.15
CA GLY A 90 -6.16 -5.29 3.95
C GLY A 90 -5.80 -5.18 5.42
N ILE A 91 -5.30 -4.02 5.88
CA ILE A 91 -4.88 -3.82 7.29
C ILE A 91 -6.05 -3.79 8.27
N GLY A 92 -7.25 -3.52 7.79
CA GLY A 92 -8.49 -3.53 8.59
C GLY A 92 -9.21 -4.89 8.65
N GLY A 93 -8.70 -5.92 7.92
CA GLY A 93 -9.42 -7.17 7.75
C GLY A 93 -10.72 -6.96 6.97
N LYS A 94 -11.57 -8.01 6.93
CA LYS A 94 -12.89 -7.91 6.28
C LYS A 94 -13.79 -6.89 6.95
N GLU A 95 -13.70 -6.81 8.28
CA GLU A 95 -14.59 -6.03 9.13
C GLU A 95 -14.46 -4.51 8.92
N LEU A 96 -13.25 -4.04 8.62
CA LEU A 96 -12.94 -2.61 8.49
C LEU A 96 -12.43 -2.22 7.09
N SER A 97 -12.67 -3.05 6.08
CA SER A 97 -12.20 -2.83 4.71
C SER A 97 -12.75 -1.53 4.10
N GLU A 98 -14.06 -1.32 4.17
CA GLU A 98 -14.71 -0.09 3.67
C GLU A 98 -14.28 1.14 4.47
N GLU A 99 -14.15 1.01 5.80
CA GLU A 99 -13.65 2.06 6.68
C GLU A 99 -12.21 2.44 6.30
N ASN A 100 -11.33 1.44 6.07
CA ASN A 100 -9.96 1.69 5.63
C ASN A 100 -9.92 2.48 4.31
N ALA A 101 -10.66 2.03 3.31
CA ALA A 101 -10.74 2.69 2.01
C ALA A 101 -11.23 4.14 2.14
N ALA A 102 -12.34 4.36 2.88
CA ALA A 102 -12.98 5.66 2.98
C ALA A 102 -12.16 6.68 3.77
N GLN A 103 -11.70 6.32 4.96
CA GLN A 103 -10.96 7.26 5.81
C GLN A 103 -9.55 7.54 5.26
N THR A 104 -8.91 6.54 4.63
CA THR A 104 -7.62 6.74 3.99
C THR A 104 -7.74 7.68 2.78
N ALA A 105 -8.74 7.50 1.92
CA ALA A 105 -9.01 8.42 0.82
C ALA A 105 -9.33 9.84 1.32
N LYS A 106 -10.15 9.97 2.37
CA LYS A 106 -10.48 11.27 2.99
C LYS A 106 -9.23 12.01 3.47
N ALA A 107 -8.33 11.32 4.17
CA ALA A 107 -7.07 11.92 4.65
C ALA A 107 -6.17 12.35 3.48
N LEU A 108 -5.99 11.51 2.46
CA LEU A 108 -5.16 11.81 1.30
C LEU A 108 -5.74 12.91 0.41
N ASN A 109 -7.06 13.04 0.31
CA ASN A 109 -7.73 14.15 -0.37
C ASN A 109 -7.41 15.52 0.26
N ILE A 110 -7.11 15.56 1.57
CA ILE A 110 -6.69 16.77 2.27
C ILE A 110 -5.18 17.00 2.09
N ILE A 111 -4.37 15.96 2.27
CA ILE A 111 -2.90 16.04 2.23
C ILE A 111 -2.38 16.33 0.82
N GLN A 112 -2.95 15.67 -0.20
CA GLN A 112 -2.50 15.69 -1.60
C GLN A 112 -0.97 15.45 -1.73
N PRO A 113 -0.48 14.28 -1.27
CA PRO A 113 0.94 13.96 -1.35
C PRO A 113 1.39 13.81 -2.81
N ASP A 114 2.69 13.92 -3.08
CA ASP A 114 3.23 13.71 -4.43
C ASP A 114 3.15 12.24 -4.86
N PHE A 115 3.30 11.32 -3.89
CA PHE A 115 3.21 9.88 -4.13
C PHE A 115 2.35 9.18 -3.08
N ILE A 116 1.44 8.34 -3.54
CA ILE A 116 0.68 7.39 -2.71
C ILE A 116 1.26 6.00 -2.96
N ARG A 117 1.97 5.45 -1.97
CA ARG A 117 2.62 4.14 -2.06
C ARG A 117 1.78 3.07 -1.39
N VAL A 118 1.35 2.10 -2.17
CA VAL A 118 0.37 1.11 -1.75
C VAL A 118 1.03 -0.24 -1.54
N HIS A 119 0.77 -0.86 -0.38
CA HIS A 119 1.16 -2.24 -0.10
C HIS A 119 -0.04 -3.04 0.40
N ALA A 120 -0.21 -4.25 -0.10
CA ALA A 120 -1.11 -5.22 0.50
C ALA A 120 -0.48 -5.78 1.78
N THR A 121 -1.26 -5.84 2.84
CA THR A 121 -0.77 -6.24 4.16
C THR A 121 -0.39 -7.72 4.22
N GLY A 122 0.79 -8.02 4.76
CA GLY A 122 1.21 -9.35 5.18
C GLY A 122 1.24 -9.43 6.71
N ILE A 123 0.33 -10.19 7.31
CA ILE A 123 0.18 -10.29 8.78
C ILE A 123 1.02 -11.44 9.31
N LYS A 124 2.07 -11.11 10.06
CA LYS A 124 2.95 -12.11 10.69
C LYS A 124 2.27 -12.78 11.88
N PRO A 125 2.40 -14.11 12.05
CA PRO A 125 1.75 -14.85 13.16
C PRO A 125 2.14 -14.34 14.54
N GLU A 126 3.38 -13.89 14.73
CA GLU A 126 3.90 -13.37 15.99
C GLU A 126 3.49 -11.91 16.28
N SER A 127 2.87 -11.23 15.34
CA SER A 127 2.38 -9.87 15.54
C SER A 127 1.07 -9.84 16.33
N LYS A 128 0.71 -8.65 16.85
CA LYS A 128 -0.57 -8.44 17.54
C LYS A 128 -1.77 -8.75 16.63
N LEU A 129 -1.71 -8.37 15.36
CA LEU A 129 -2.75 -8.76 14.39
C LEU A 129 -2.77 -10.27 14.16
N GLY A 130 -1.60 -10.95 14.18
CA GLY A 130 -1.54 -12.41 14.09
C GLY A 130 -2.21 -13.12 15.27
N GLU A 131 -2.19 -12.53 16.47
CA GLU A 131 -2.97 -13.02 17.61
C GLU A 131 -4.47 -12.92 17.32
N PHE A 132 -4.95 -11.77 16.80
CA PHE A 132 -6.34 -11.56 16.46
C PHE A 132 -6.84 -12.46 15.31
N VAL A 133 -5.96 -12.80 14.37
CA VAL A 133 -6.29 -13.81 13.34
C VAL A 133 -6.51 -15.19 13.99
N ARG A 134 -5.64 -15.60 14.93
CA ARG A 134 -5.74 -16.90 15.60
C ARG A 134 -6.95 -17.04 16.52
N ASP A 135 -7.35 -15.98 17.20
CA ASP A 135 -8.52 -15.98 18.10
C ASP A 135 -9.85 -15.68 17.37
N GLY A 136 -9.80 -15.41 16.05
CA GLY A 136 -10.97 -15.16 15.20
C GLY A 136 -11.57 -13.76 15.32
N SER A 137 -10.92 -12.84 16.01
CA SER A 137 -11.36 -11.44 16.12
C SER A 137 -10.94 -10.55 14.95
N PHE A 138 -10.12 -11.08 14.04
CA PHE A 138 -9.71 -10.45 12.79
C PHE A 138 -9.77 -11.47 11.65
N THR A 139 -10.55 -11.17 10.61
CA THR A 139 -10.68 -12.03 9.43
C THR A 139 -9.81 -11.52 8.29
N LEU A 140 -8.89 -12.38 7.82
CA LEU A 140 -8.06 -12.06 6.65
C LEU A 140 -8.93 -11.83 5.41
N GLN A 141 -8.60 -10.82 4.63
CA GLN A 141 -9.16 -10.64 3.30
C GLN A 141 -8.48 -11.57 2.29
N SER A 142 -9.27 -12.12 1.38
CA SER A 142 -8.77 -12.73 0.15
C SER A 142 -8.13 -11.68 -0.76
N GLU A 143 -7.38 -12.12 -1.77
CA GLU A 143 -6.80 -11.21 -2.76
C GLU A 143 -7.87 -10.43 -3.53
N GLU A 144 -9.00 -11.06 -3.85
CA GLU A 144 -10.13 -10.40 -4.50
C GLU A 144 -10.73 -9.31 -3.60
N GLU A 145 -10.90 -9.57 -2.31
CA GLU A 145 -11.42 -8.59 -1.34
C GLU A 145 -10.47 -7.40 -1.17
N ILE A 146 -9.14 -7.63 -1.19
CA ILE A 146 -8.14 -6.55 -1.20
C ILE A 146 -8.23 -5.71 -2.48
N VAL A 147 -8.48 -6.32 -3.64
CA VAL A 147 -8.68 -5.60 -4.90
C VAL A 147 -9.99 -4.79 -4.88
N ILE A 148 -11.05 -5.31 -4.26
CA ILE A 148 -12.31 -4.56 -4.05
C ILE A 148 -12.06 -3.35 -3.15
N GLU A 149 -11.32 -3.50 -2.06
CA GLU A 149 -10.91 -2.39 -1.19
C GLU A 149 -10.09 -1.35 -1.97
N GLN A 150 -9.13 -1.80 -2.79
CA GLN A 150 -8.34 -0.92 -3.66
C GLN A 150 -9.22 -0.12 -4.63
N LYS A 151 -10.25 -0.76 -5.22
CA LYS A 151 -11.22 -0.09 -6.08
C LYS A 151 -11.99 1.00 -5.34
N LEU A 152 -12.57 0.65 -4.17
CA LEU A 152 -13.32 1.58 -3.32
C LEU A 152 -12.46 2.77 -2.91
N PHE A 153 -11.22 2.52 -2.54
CA PHE A 153 -10.24 3.55 -2.20
C PHE A 153 -9.97 4.49 -3.38
N LEU A 154 -9.61 3.95 -4.56
CA LEU A 154 -9.35 4.75 -5.76
C LEU A 154 -10.56 5.58 -6.19
N GLN A 155 -11.78 5.02 -6.10
CA GLN A 155 -13.01 5.74 -6.45
C GLN A 155 -13.23 6.98 -5.60
N GLN A 156 -12.83 6.95 -4.31
CA GLN A 156 -13.03 8.04 -3.35
C GLN A 156 -11.91 9.08 -3.37
N LEU A 157 -10.79 8.81 -4.02
CA LEU A 157 -9.75 9.82 -4.23
C LEU A 157 -10.24 10.89 -5.21
N HIS A 158 -9.97 12.15 -4.88
CA HIS A 158 -10.20 13.28 -5.79
C HIS A 158 -9.18 13.28 -6.93
N GLU A 159 -9.43 14.07 -7.96
CA GLU A 159 -8.42 14.39 -8.96
C GLU A 159 -7.32 15.23 -8.30
N MET A 160 -6.10 14.71 -8.31
CA MET A 160 -4.91 15.36 -7.75
C MET A 160 -3.67 14.96 -8.52
N ASP A 161 -2.62 15.78 -8.47
CA ASP A 161 -1.33 15.49 -9.12
C ASP A 161 -0.47 14.55 -8.27
N SER A 162 -1.07 13.49 -7.77
CA SER A 162 -0.37 12.43 -7.04
C SER A 162 -0.11 11.25 -7.96
N TYR A 163 1.08 10.66 -7.86
CA TYR A 163 1.38 9.40 -8.54
C TYR A 163 1.04 8.23 -7.60
N TYR A 164 0.16 7.35 -8.05
CA TYR A 164 -0.22 6.12 -7.37
C TYR A 164 0.80 5.03 -7.69
N VAL A 165 1.60 4.65 -6.68
CA VAL A 165 2.70 3.68 -6.79
C VAL A 165 2.24 2.34 -6.22
N ASN A 166 2.09 1.33 -7.07
CA ASN A 166 1.57 0.00 -6.71
C ASN A 166 2.49 -1.12 -7.18
N GLU A 167 3.79 -0.85 -7.26
CA GLU A 167 4.79 -1.74 -7.89
C GLU A 167 5.38 -2.78 -6.94
N HIS A 168 5.01 -2.76 -5.67
CA HIS A 168 5.56 -3.72 -4.70
C HIS A 168 5.02 -5.13 -4.96
N ILE A 169 5.91 -6.13 -4.85
CA ILE A 169 5.58 -7.54 -5.18
C ILE A 169 4.43 -8.13 -4.34
N VAL A 170 4.17 -7.58 -3.16
CA VAL A 170 3.03 -7.97 -2.31
C VAL A 170 1.68 -7.63 -2.91
N ASN A 171 1.62 -6.70 -3.89
CA ASN A 171 0.39 -6.30 -4.54
C ASN A 171 0.00 -7.27 -5.65
N LEU A 172 -1.30 -7.46 -5.86
CA LEU A 172 -1.79 -8.40 -6.86
C LEU A 172 -1.70 -7.82 -8.28
N LEU A 173 -2.21 -6.61 -8.51
CA LEU A 173 -2.31 -5.95 -9.81
C LEU A 173 -1.25 -4.84 -9.94
N LEU A 174 -0.04 -5.19 -10.37
CA LEU A 174 1.08 -4.24 -10.44
C LEU A 174 0.88 -3.11 -11.45
N GLU A 175 0.06 -3.34 -12.48
CA GLU A 175 -0.27 -2.35 -13.51
C GLU A 175 -1.28 -1.28 -13.04
N VAL A 176 -1.91 -1.45 -11.88
CA VAL A 176 -2.79 -0.43 -11.28
C VAL A 176 -1.93 0.67 -10.67
N ARG A 177 -1.34 1.51 -11.51
CA ARG A 177 -0.43 2.60 -11.13
C ARG A 177 -0.50 3.73 -12.15
N GLY A 178 -0.15 4.93 -11.74
CA GLY A 178 -0.14 6.09 -12.62
C GLY A 178 -0.52 7.38 -11.90
N ASN A 179 -0.61 8.47 -12.66
CA ASN A 179 -1.05 9.75 -12.15
C ASN A 179 -2.58 9.77 -11.95
N LEU A 180 -3.04 10.16 -10.76
CA LEU A 180 -4.47 10.12 -10.42
C LEU A 180 -5.32 11.09 -11.24
N ARG A 181 -4.76 12.19 -11.74
CA ARG A 181 -5.48 13.15 -12.59
C ARG A 181 -5.77 12.60 -13.98
N THR A 182 -4.81 11.89 -14.56
CA THR A 182 -4.86 11.50 -15.99
C THR A 182 -5.13 10.02 -16.22
N GLU A 183 -4.76 9.13 -15.28
CA GLU A 183 -4.74 7.68 -15.48
C GLU A 183 -5.67 6.91 -14.54
N LYS A 184 -6.39 7.60 -13.62
CA LYS A 184 -7.27 6.96 -12.64
C LYS A 184 -8.31 6.04 -13.28
N GLN A 185 -8.90 6.43 -14.42
CA GLN A 185 -9.90 5.62 -15.10
C GLN A 185 -9.32 4.34 -15.71
N GLU A 186 -8.08 4.39 -16.20
CA GLU A 186 -7.37 3.21 -16.69
C GLU A 186 -7.06 2.23 -15.55
N MET A 187 -6.61 2.76 -14.39
CA MET A 187 -6.42 1.95 -13.18
C MET A 187 -7.71 1.24 -12.74
N LEU A 188 -8.84 1.96 -12.70
CA LEU A 188 -10.14 1.39 -12.35
C LEU A 188 -10.60 0.35 -13.39
N SER A 189 -10.37 0.61 -14.68
CA SER A 189 -10.67 -0.34 -15.75
C SER A 189 -9.88 -1.64 -15.62
N THR A 190 -8.62 -1.57 -15.22
CA THR A 190 -7.78 -2.76 -14.97
C THR A 190 -8.32 -3.58 -13.79
N ILE A 191 -8.72 -2.92 -12.72
CA ILE A 191 -9.36 -3.59 -11.58
C ILE A 191 -10.67 -4.26 -12.02
N ASP A 192 -11.51 -3.55 -12.78
CA ASP A 192 -12.79 -4.09 -13.27
C ASP A 192 -12.58 -5.32 -14.17
N ARG A 193 -11.56 -5.32 -15.02
CA ARG A 193 -11.19 -6.47 -15.85
C ARG A 193 -10.85 -7.69 -14.97
N PHE A 194 -10.08 -7.52 -13.89
CA PHE A 194 -9.77 -8.60 -12.96
C PHE A 194 -11.04 -9.09 -12.24
N LEU A 195 -11.86 -8.18 -11.71
CA LEU A 195 -13.08 -8.54 -10.99
C LEU A 195 -14.13 -9.24 -11.86
N ALA A 196 -14.14 -8.95 -13.16
CA ALA A 196 -15.02 -9.58 -14.14
C ALA A 196 -14.57 -10.98 -14.58
N LEU A 197 -13.37 -11.43 -14.23
CA LEU A 197 -12.92 -12.78 -14.56
C LEU A 197 -13.79 -13.84 -13.85
N PRO A 198 -13.96 -15.04 -14.47
CA PRO A 198 -14.51 -16.20 -13.76
C PRO A 198 -13.71 -16.52 -12.50
N THR A 199 -14.38 -17.07 -11.48
CA THR A 199 -13.75 -17.36 -10.17
C THR A 199 -12.49 -18.24 -10.28
N ASN A 200 -12.49 -19.23 -11.17
CA ASN A 200 -11.34 -20.09 -11.43
C ASN A 200 -10.16 -19.30 -12.03
N GLU A 201 -10.42 -18.34 -12.93
CA GLU A 201 -9.39 -17.50 -13.54
C GLU A 201 -8.82 -16.49 -12.53
N LYS A 202 -9.66 -15.90 -11.66
CA LYS A 202 -9.20 -15.06 -10.55
C LYS A 202 -8.27 -15.84 -9.61
N LEU A 203 -8.65 -17.08 -9.28
CA LEU A 203 -7.82 -17.94 -8.43
C LEU A 203 -6.50 -18.29 -9.12
N LEU A 204 -6.58 -18.67 -10.40
CA LEU A 204 -5.39 -19.00 -11.20
C LEU A 204 -4.42 -17.81 -11.27
N PHE A 205 -4.94 -16.61 -11.57
CA PHE A 205 -4.13 -15.40 -11.57
C PHE A 205 -3.50 -15.14 -10.20
N THR A 206 -4.27 -15.24 -9.13
CA THR A 206 -3.80 -15.07 -7.76
C THR A 206 -2.63 -16.00 -7.45
N VAL A 207 -2.78 -17.29 -7.70
CA VAL A 207 -1.73 -18.29 -7.46
C VAL A 207 -0.52 -18.02 -8.34
N GLY A 208 -0.70 -17.76 -9.63
CA GLY A 208 0.39 -17.44 -10.56
C GLY A 208 1.16 -16.18 -10.15
N ARG A 209 0.46 -15.14 -9.63
CA ARG A 209 1.11 -13.96 -9.07
C ARG A 209 1.94 -14.28 -7.83
N ARG A 210 1.41 -15.07 -6.91
CA ARG A 210 2.12 -15.46 -5.66
C ARG A 210 3.32 -16.36 -5.92
N LEU A 211 3.33 -17.08 -7.04
CA LEU A 211 4.45 -17.91 -7.50
C LEU A 211 5.40 -17.19 -8.47
N ASN A 212 5.19 -15.88 -8.75
CA ASN A 212 5.96 -15.08 -9.70
C ASN A 212 5.92 -15.62 -11.15
N ILE A 213 4.84 -16.33 -11.52
CA ILE A 213 4.57 -16.78 -12.90
C ILE A 213 3.94 -15.64 -13.70
N PHE A 214 2.96 -14.95 -13.10
CA PHE A 214 2.29 -13.78 -13.70
C PHE A 214 2.80 -12.48 -13.05
N PHE A 215 2.91 -11.43 -13.84
CA PHE A 215 3.19 -10.06 -13.38
C PHE A 215 2.10 -9.08 -13.78
N LEU A 216 1.48 -9.28 -14.95
CA LEU A 216 0.39 -8.46 -15.48
C LEU A 216 -0.85 -9.32 -15.69
N LEU A 217 -2.03 -8.70 -15.67
CA LEU A 217 -3.30 -9.42 -15.88
C LEU A 217 -3.35 -10.12 -17.26
N ASP A 218 -2.75 -9.50 -18.26
CA ASP A 218 -2.69 -10.07 -19.62
C ASP A 218 -1.75 -11.29 -19.75
N ASP A 219 -0.95 -11.60 -18.74
CA ASP A 219 -0.15 -12.84 -18.69
C ASP A 219 -1.03 -14.10 -18.66
N LEU A 220 -2.27 -14.00 -18.17
CA LEU A 220 -3.27 -15.07 -18.27
C LEU A 220 -3.51 -15.54 -19.72
N LYS A 221 -3.34 -14.66 -20.71
CA LYS A 221 -3.54 -14.97 -22.13
C LYS A 221 -2.36 -15.71 -22.77
N LYS A 222 -1.23 -15.84 -22.05
CA LYS A 222 -0.02 -16.51 -22.53
C LYS A 222 -0.13 -18.01 -22.22
N PRO A 223 -0.26 -18.91 -23.23
CA PRO A 223 -0.56 -20.34 -22.99
C PRO A 223 0.44 -21.05 -22.09
N GLU A 224 1.74 -20.73 -22.25
CA GLU A 224 2.82 -21.35 -21.47
C GLU A 224 2.73 -20.99 -19.98
N LEU A 225 2.53 -19.68 -19.67
CA LEU A 225 2.38 -19.21 -18.30
C LEU A 225 1.08 -19.73 -17.66
N HIS A 226 0.00 -19.75 -18.44
CA HIS A 226 -1.29 -20.28 -18.00
C HIS A 226 -1.17 -21.77 -17.60
N GLN A 227 -0.56 -22.60 -18.45
CA GLN A 227 -0.34 -24.02 -18.15
C GLN A 227 0.54 -24.25 -16.93
N GLU A 228 1.60 -23.43 -16.77
CA GLU A 228 2.47 -23.51 -15.59
C GLU A 228 1.72 -23.16 -14.31
N ALA A 229 0.95 -22.08 -14.31
CA ALA A 229 0.13 -21.67 -13.17
C ALA A 229 -0.94 -22.72 -12.83
N GLU A 230 -1.63 -23.26 -13.84
CA GLU A 230 -2.64 -24.32 -13.67
C GLU A 230 -2.05 -25.58 -13.05
N LYS A 231 -0.89 -26.03 -13.54
CA LYS A 231 -0.16 -27.18 -12.98
C LYS A 231 0.16 -26.96 -11.50
N ASN A 232 0.64 -25.78 -11.13
CA ASN A 232 0.96 -25.45 -9.74
C ASN A 232 -0.31 -25.39 -8.87
N LEU A 233 -1.39 -24.79 -9.36
CA LEU A 233 -2.68 -24.76 -8.66
C LEU A 233 -3.21 -26.18 -8.40
N GLN A 234 -3.16 -27.06 -9.39
CA GLN A 234 -3.58 -28.46 -9.24
C GLN A 234 -2.70 -29.20 -8.22
N GLN A 235 -1.40 -28.94 -8.17
CA GLN A 235 -0.52 -29.52 -7.15
C GLN A 235 -0.87 -29.04 -5.73
N ILE A 236 -1.22 -27.76 -5.55
CA ILE A 236 -1.66 -27.23 -4.26
C ILE A 236 -2.95 -27.95 -3.82
N LEU A 237 -3.96 -27.98 -4.69
CA LEU A 237 -5.25 -28.59 -4.42
C LEU A 237 -5.15 -30.10 -4.18
N SER A 238 -4.27 -30.82 -4.89
CA SER A 238 -4.06 -32.25 -4.67
C SER A 238 -3.45 -32.59 -3.32
N LYS A 239 -2.62 -31.69 -2.77
CA LYS A 239 -1.99 -31.85 -1.45
C LYS A 239 -2.91 -31.40 -0.30
N ASN A 240 -3.72 -30.39 -0.54
CA ASN A 240 -4.65 -29.83 0.43
C ASN A 240 -5.93 -29.36 -0.30
N PRO A 241 -6.94 -30.23 -0.47
CA PRO A 241 -8.19 -29.86 -1.16
C PRO A 241 -8.95 -28.70 -0.50
N ASP A 242 -8.84 -28.56 0.82
CA ASP A 242 -9.52 -27.54 1.63
C ASP A 242 -8.60 -26.36 1.97
N VAL A 243 -7.62 -26.05 1.10
CA VAL A 243 -6.67 -24.96 1.35
C VAL A 243 -7.38 -23.60 1.48
N ASP A 244 -7.09 -22.90 2.57
CA ASP A 244 -7.46 -21.50 2.75
C ASP A 244 -6.50 -20.62 1.93
N PHE A 245 -6.95 -20.16 0.76
CA PHE A 245 -6.15 -19.30 -0.12
C PHE A 245 -5.88 -17.92 0.49
N ALA A 246 -6.74 -17.39 1.36
CA ALA A 246 -6.46 -16.11 2.04
C ALA A 246 -5.28 -16.27 2.99
N ALA A 247 -5.26 -17.33 3.79
CA ALA A 247 -4.14 -17.65 4.68
C ALA A 247 -2.84 -17.96 3.90
N LEU A 248 -2.94 -18.73 2.81
CA LEU A 248 -1.78 -19.05 1.95
C LEU A 248 -1.18 -17.78 1.31
N CYS A 249 -2.01 -16.91 0.74
CA CYS A 249 -1.55 -15.67 0.15
C CYS A 249 -0.97 -14.72 1.20
N ASN A 250 -1.57 -14.64 2.39
CA ASN A 250 -1.00 -13.89 3.50
C ASN A 250 0.39 -14.42 3.89
N TYR A 251 0.56 -15.74 3.98
CA TYR A 251 1.87 -16.35 4.26
C TYR A 251 2.92 -15.97 3.22
N VAL A 252 2.57 -15.99 1.93
CA VAL A 252 3.50 -15.58 0.86
C VAL A 252 3.85 -14.09 0.98
N ARG A 253 2.85 -13.22 1.21
CA ARG A 253 3.11 -11.77 1.41
C ARG A 253 4.06 -11.49 2.57
N GLN A 254 3.92 -12.21 3.70
CA GLN A 254 4.84 -12.07 4.84
C GLN A 254 6.30 -12.29 4.49
N SER A 255 6.58 -13.22 3.58
CA SER A 255 7.96 -13.55 3.17
C SER A 255 8.56 -12.54 2.18
N GLN A 256 7.76 -11.59 1.70
CA GLN A 256 8.13 -10.58 0.72
C GLN A 256 8.32 -9.17 1.33
N ILE A 257 8.16 -9.06 2.66
CA ILE A 257 8.28 -7.80 3.43
C ILE A 257 9.53 -7.78 4.28
#